data_8a364af525e361de58f45cfc3877099c
#
_entry.id   8a364af525e361de58f45cfc3877099c
#
_cell.length_a   1.000
_cell.length_b   1.000
_cell.length_c   1.000
_cell.angle_alpha   90.00
_cell.angle_beta   90.00
_cell.angle_gamma   90.00
#
_symmetry.space_group_name_H-M   'P 1'
#
loop_
_entity.id
_entity.type
_entity.pdbx_description
1 polymer ?
#
loop_
_entity_poly.entity_id
_entity_poly.type
_entity_poly.pdbx_seq_one_letter_code
_entity_poly.pdbx_strand_id
1 'polypeptide(L)'
;MGNIVVITGASSGFGALTARAVADAGDTVYAGMRHTTGRNAPQVKAAADYSAAHGVDLRAIELDVGSQDSVDAAIGRITAEHGRVDVLVHNAGHMVVGPAEAFTPEQLAELYDVNVLSTQRVNRAVLPGMRARRAGLVVWVSSSSVKGGTPPYLAPYFAAKAGMDALAVSYAGELARWGVETSIVVPGSFTSGTSHFAHAGRPADHTAEAAYEEHYAGLMDQVAEKLAALAPEGADASLVSDEIARIVALPRGERPYRVHIDPADDGSAEVSDVADRVRRAFLDRVGLADLLTVTP
;
A
#
# COMPACT_ATOMS: atom_id res chain seq x y z
N MET A 1 -15.73 -2.00 -21.15
CA MET A 1 -14.73 -0.96 -20.85
C MET A 1 -14.01 -1.40 -19.60
N GLY A 2 -12.69 -1.33 -19.59
CA GLY A 2 -11.91 -1.63 -18.40
C GLY A 2 -12.13 -0.64 -17.25
N ASN A 3 -11.63 -0.95 -16.09
CA ASN A 3 -11.65 -0.05 -14.94
C ASN A 3 -10.68 1.14 -15.15
N ILE A 4 -10.97 2.26 -14.50
CA ILE A 4 -10.03 3.38 -14.35
C ILE A 4 -9.37 3.22 -12.99
N VAL A 5 -8.08 2.87 -13.01
CA VAL A 5 -7.31 2.48 -11.82
C VAL A 5 -6.26 3.53 -11.50
N VAL A 6 -6.21 3.98 -10.26
CA VAL A 6 -5.17 4.89 -9.74
C VAL A 6 -4.31 4.13 -8.74
N ILE A 7 -3.00 4.12 -8.96
CA ILE A 7 -2.03 3.46 -8.06
C ILE A 7 -1.06 4.52 -7.53
N THR A 8 -1.03 4.71 -6.22
CA THR A 8 -0.12 5.66 -5.59
C THR A 8 1.28 5.06 -5.40
N GLY A 9 2.34 5.87 -5.54
CA GLY A 9 3.72 5.41 -5.36
C GLY A 9 4.19 4.40 -6.39
N ALA A 10 3.77 4.54 -7.64
CA ALA A 10 4.01 3.59 -8.72
C ALA A 10 5.32 3.81 -9.50
N SER A 11 6.29 4.54 -8.92
CA SER A 11 7.60 4.74 -9.56
C SER A 11 8.54 3.53 -9.45
N SER A 12 8.30 2.61 -8.50
CA SER A 12 9.15 1.42 -8.26
C SER A 12 8.42 0.35 -7.46
N GLY A 13 9.07 -0.79 -7.24
CA GLY A 13 8.59 -1.87 -6.36
C GLY A 13 7.19 -2.35 -6.69
N PHE A 14 6.41 -2.70 -5.66
CA PHE A 14 5.05 -3.21 -5.81
C PHE A 14 4.15 -2.30 -6.66
N GLY A 15 4.27 -0.97 -6.51
CA GLY A 15 3.44 -0.04 -7.26
C GLY A 15 3.69 -0.08 -8.76
N ALA A 16 4.95 -0.14 -9.20
CA ALA A 16 5.30 -0.24 -10.61
C ALA A 16 4.93 -1.60 -11.21
N LEU A 17 5.14 -2.68 -10.46
CA LEU A 17 4.75 -4.03 -10.86
C LEU A 17 3.21 -4.14 -10.97
N THR A 18 2.48 -3.66 -9.97
CA THR A 18 1.01 -3.63 -9.98
C THR A 18 0.47 -2.82 -11.16
N ALA A 19 1.10 -1.67 -11.47
CA ALA A 19 0.65 -0.84 -12.57
C ALA A 19 0.73 -1.57 -13.93
N ARG A 20 1.78 -2.37 -14.14
CA ARG A 20 1.92 -3.22 -15.33
C ARG A 20 0.91 -4.35 -15.33
N ALA A 21 0.84 -5.13 -14.24
CA ALA A 21 -0.04 -6.30 -14.15
C ALA A 21 -1.53 -5.94 -14.36
N VAL A 22 -1.97 -4.81 -13.79
CA VAL A 22 -3.36 -4.33 -13.96
C VAL A 22 -3.60 -3.80 -15.39
N ALA A 23 -2.60 -3.13 -16.00
CA ALA A 23 -2.70 -2.68 -17.38
C ALA A 23 -2.74 -3.87 -18.35
N ASP A 24 -1.92 -4.91 -18.12
CA ASP A 24 -1.93 -6.15 -18.91
C ASP A 24 -3.27 -6.90 -18.82
N ALA A 25 -4.00 -6.73 -17.71
CA ALA A 25 -5.35 -7.25 -17.56
C ALA A 25 -6.43 -6.46 -18.35
N GLY A 26 -6.06 -5.35 -19.01
CA GLY A 26 -6.93 -4.57 -19.90
C GLY A 26 -7.59 -3.34 -19.27
N ASP A 27 -7.13 -2.93 -18.09
CA ASP A 27 -7.60 -1.72 -17.43
C ASP A 27 -6.79 -0.47 -17.85
N THR A 28 -7.38 0.71 -17.75
CA THR A 28 -6.67 1.99 -17.88
C THR A 28 -6.03 2.33 -16.54
N VAL A 29 -4.70 2.39 -16.49
CA VAL A 29 -3.94 2.57 -15.25
C VAL A 29 -3.22 3.91 -15.21
N TYR A 30 -3.45 4.66 -14.16
CA TYR A 30 -2.71 5.86 -13.81
C TYR A 30 -1.66 5.53 -12.73
N ALA A 31 -0.41 5.39 -13.14
CA ALA A 31 0.75 5.19 -12.28
C ALA A 31 1.15 6.52 -11.62
N GLY A 32 0.64 6.77 -10.42
CA GLY A 32 0.91 7.99 -9.66
C GLY A 32 2.32 8.01 -9.09
N MET A 33 3.08 9.04 -9.41
CA MET A 33 4.43 9.25 -8.90
C MET A 33 4.74 10.74 -8.79
N ARG A 34 5.59 11.12 -7.83
CA ARG A 34 6.02 12.51 -7.65
C ARG A 34 7.24 12.82 -8.53
N HIS A 35 7.48 14.11 -8.80
CA HIS A 35 8.66 14.59 -9.55
C HIS A 35 8.79 13.94 -10.93
N THR A 36 7.69 13.87 -11.69
CA THR A 36 7.61 13.24 -13.02
C THR A 36 8.49 13.92 -14.06
N THR A 37 8.75 15.22 -13.94
CA THR A 37 9.66 15.98 -14.80
C THR A 37 11.09 16.04 -14.27
N GLY A 38 11.36 15.46 -13.08
CA GLY A 38 12.65 15.47 -12.41
C GLY A 38 13.17 14.05 -12.16
N ARG A 39 13.29 13.70 -10.86
CA ARG A 39 13.88 12.43 -10.42
C ARG A 39 13.21 11.20 -11.02
N ASN A 40 11.90 11.21 -11.23
CA ASN A 40 11.14 10.10 -11.78
C ASN A 40 10.85 10.21 -13.29
N ALA A 41 11.51 11.12 -14.03
CA ALA A 41 11.38 11.19 -15.48
C ALA A 41 11.78 9.87 -16.20
N PRO A 42 12.82 9.12 -15.76
CA PRO A 42 13.11 7.80 -16.33
C PRO A 42 11.97 6.79 -16.13
N GLN A 43 11.27 6.82 -14.98
CA GLN A 43 10.15 5.94 -14.68
C GLN A 43 8.89 6.29 -15.50
N VAL A 44 8.68 7.59 -15.75
CA VAL A 44 7.63 8.06 -16.68
C VAL A 44 7.89 7.48 -18.08
N LYS A 45 9.13 7.59 -18.56
CA LYS A 45 9.51 7.02 -19.84
C LYS A 45 9.34 5.50 -19.87
N ALA A 46 9.78 4.81 -18.82
CA ALA A 46 9.65 3.35 -18.72
C ALA A 46 8.17 2.89 -18.76
N ALA A 47 7.25 3.64 -18.12
CA ALA A 47 5.81 3.36 -18.19
C ALA A 47 5.26 3.57 -19.61
N ALA A 48 5.66 4.64 -20.29
CA ALA A 48 5.24 4.91 -21.66
C ALA A 48 5.81 3.87 -22.66
N ASP A 49 7.08 3.50 -22.53
CA ASP A 49 7.72 2.46 -23.34
C ASP A 49 7.03 1.11 -23.14
N TYR A 50 6.69 0.76 -21.90
CA TYR A 50 5.95 -0.47 -21.58
C TYR A 50 4.57 -0.46 -22.22
N SER A 51 3.82 0.63 -22.05
CA SER A 51 2.49 0.81 -22.64
C SER A 51 2.51 0.60 -24.15
N ALA A 52 3.48 1.21 -24.84
CA ALA A 52 3.65 1.10 -26.28
C ALA A 52 4.05 -0.32 -26.73
N ALA A 53 4.98 -0.96 -25.99
CA ALA A 53 5.49 -2.29 -26.33
C ALA A 53 4.44 -3.41 -26.15
N HIS A 54 3.55 -3.26 -25.16
CA HIS A 54 2.54 -4.26 -24.81
C HIS A 54 1.13 -3.92 -25.34
N GLY A 55 0.94 -2.73 -25.91
CA GLY A 55 -0.37 -2.30 -26.41
C GLY A 55 -1.42 -2.11 -25.32
N VAL A 56 -0.98 -1.71 -24.11
CA VAL A 56 -1.82 -1.52 -22.91
C VAL A 56 -1.97 -0.03 -22.58
N ASP A 57 -2.93 0.33 -21.73
CA ASP A 57 -3.17 1.73 -21.33
C ASP A 57 -2.58 2.01 -19.93
N LEU A 58 -1.25 2.19 -19.91
CA LEU A 58 -0.48 2.55 -18.71
C LEU A 58 0.05 3.97 -18.85
N ARG A 59 -0.39 4.86 -17.97
CA ARG A 59 -0.09 6.29 -17.99
C ARG A 59 0.56 6.75 -16.70
N ALA A 60 1.71 7.40 -16.76
CA ALA A 60 2.27 8.08 -15.61
C ALA A 60 1.53 9.40 -15.35
N ILE A 61 1.31 9.72 -14.08
CA ILE A 61 0.72 11.00 -13.65
C ILE A 61 1.49 11.57 -12.46
N GLU A 62 1.68 12.91 -12.45
CA GLU A 62 2.19 13.59 -11.27
C GLU A 62 1.19 13.44 -10.14
N LEU A 63 1.60 12.77 -9.07
CA LEU A 63 0.80 12.56 -7.86
C LEU A 63 1.73 12.44 -6.67
N ASP A 64 1.92 13.55 -5.97
CA ASP A 64 2.59 13.59 -4.67
C ASP A 64 1.54 13.42 -3.57
N VAL A 65 1.54 12.28 -2.93
CA VAL A 65 0.59 11.97 -1.84
C VAL A 65 0.83 12.78 -0.57
N GLY A 66 1.96 13.47 -0.45
CA GLY A 66 2.26 14.44 0.61
C GLY A 66 1.61 15.80 0.39
N SER A 67 1.08 16.09 -0.81
CA SER A 67 0.48 17.36 -1.19
C SER A 67 -0.98 17.19 -1.59
N GLN A 68 -1.90 17.86 -0.84
CA GLN A 68 -3.33 17.83 -1.19
C GLN A 68 -3.57 18.41 -2.58
N ASP A 69 -2.90 19.52 -2.93
CA ASP A 69 -3.07 20.18 -4.24
C ASP A 69 -2.65 19.26 -5.39
N SER A 70 -1.55 18.49 -5.23
CA SER A 70 -1.11 17.51 -6.21
C SER A 70 -2.12 16.37 -6.37
N VAL A 71 -2.66 15.88 -5.25
CA VAL A 71 -3.69 14.84 -5.25
C VAL A 71 -4.95 15.33 -5.97
N ASP A 72 -5.44 16.52 -5.62
CA ASP A 72 -6.66 17.09 -6.19
C ASP A 72 -6.50 17.37 -7.68
N ALA A 73 -5.33 17.87 -8.12
CA ALA A 73 -5.01 18.08 -9.53
C ALA A 73 -5.00 16.76 -10.31
N ALA A 74 -4.36 15.70 -9.77
CA ALA A 74 -4.28 14.41 -10.43
C ALA A 74 -5.67 13.76 -10.57
N ILE A 75 -6.42 13.67 -9.47
CA ILE A 75 -7.76 13.06 -9.47
C ILE A 75 -8.75 13.89 -10.30
N GLY A 76 -8.67 15.22 -10.22
CA GLY A 76 -9.47 16.13 -11.05
C GLY A 76 -9.23 15.90 -12.53
N ARG A 77 -7.98 15.76 -12.98
CA ARG A 77 -7.64 15.45 -14.37
C ARG A 77 -8.20 14.10 -14.82
N ILE A 78 -8.03 13.04 -14.01
CA ILE A 78 -8.56 11.71 -14.35
C ILE A 78 -10.08 11.73 -14.42
N THR A 79 -10.73 12.40 -13.48
CA THR A 79 -12.19 12.51 -13.44
C THR A 79 -12.72 13.34 -14.61
N ALA A 80 -12.02 14.40 -15.03
CA ALA A 80 -12.41 15.18 -16.21
C ALA A 80 -12.30 14.36 -17.50
N GLU A 81 -11.32 13.46 -17.60
CA GLU A 81 -11.11 12.62 -18.79
C GLU A 81 -12.09 11.44 -18.85
N HIS A 82 -12.31 10.75 -17.73
CA HIS A 82 -13.08 9.49 -17.70
C HIS A 82 -14.42 9.56 -16.98
N GLY A 83 -14.71 10.65 -16.29
CA GLY A 83 -15.89 10.81 -15.43
C GLY A 83 -15.83 10.05 -14.11
N ARG A 84 -14.79 9.24 -13.88
CA ARG A 84 -14.72 8.32 -12.72
C ARG A 84 -13.30 7.84 -12.39
N VAL A 85 -13.14 7.35 -11.18
CA VAL A 85 -12.08 6.42 -10.74
C VAL A 85 -12.79 5.18 -10.19
N ASP A 86 -12.52 4.01 -10.74
CA ASP A 86 -13.17 2.75 -10.33
C ASP A 86 -12.39 2.03 -9.23
N VAL A 87 -11.07 2.08 -9.29
CA VAL A 87 -10.17 1.44 -8.33
C VAL A 87 -9.09 2.40 -7.87
N LEU A 88 -8.91 2.47 -6.56
CA LEU A 88 -7.80 3.18 -5.92
C LEU A 88 -6.91 2.16 -5.21
N VAL A 89 -5.60 2.16 -5.52
CA VAL A 89 -4.60 1.34 -4.83
C VAL A 89 -3.70 2.24 -3.99
N HIS A 90 -3.86 2.18 -2.67
CA HIS A 90 -2.96 2.80 -1.70
C HIS A 90 -1.70 1.95 -1.56
N ASN A 91 -0.67 2.29 -2.34
CA ASN A 91 0.61 1.60 -2.32
C ASN A 91 1.76 2.51 -1.85
N ALA A 92 1.63 3.83 -2.00
CA ALA A 92 2.66 4.76 -1.57
C ALA A 92 3.03 4.54 -0.09
N GLY A 93 4.32 4.44 0.18
CA GLY A 93 4.84 4.21 1.52
C GLY A 93 6.35 4.41 1.57
N HIS A 94 6.86 4.60 2.76
CA HIS A 94 8.28 4.76 3.04
C HIS A 94 8.66 3.93 4.26
N MET A 95 9.87 3.35 4.22
CA MET A 95 10.45 2.57 5.32
C MET A 95 11.58 3.33 5.98
N VAL A 96 11.74 3.13 7.27
CA VAL A 96 12.90 3.57 8.04
C VAL A 96 13.44 2.42 8.87
N VAL A 97 14.75 2.41 9.11
CA VAL A 97 15.46 1.36 9.85
C VAL A 97 16.46 2.00 10.80
N GLY A 98 16.43 1.61 12.07
CA GLY A 98 17.32 2.06 13.12
C GLY A 98 16.70 1.93 14.50
N PRO A 99 17.48 2.18 15.57
CA PRO A 99 16.97 2.21 16.94
C PRO A 99 15.83 3.22 17.07
N ALA A 100 14.70 2.83 17.66
CA ALA A 100 13.51 3.66 17.73
C ALA A 100 13.75 5.00 18.45
N GLU A 101 14.56 4.99 19.51
CA GLU A 101 14.97 6.17 20.29
C GLU A 101 15.74 7.21 19.46
N ALA A 102 16.49 6.75 18.45
CA ALA A 102 17.30 7.63 17.61
C ALA A 102 16.50 8.40 16.54
N PHE A 103 15.23 8.06 16.33
CA PHE A 103 14.34 8.84 15.48
C PHE A 103 13.71 9.99 16.22
N THR A 104 13.78 11.21 15.65
CA THR A 104 13.09 12.36 16.23
C THR A 104 11.58 12.27 16.04
N PRO A 105 10.78 12.97 16.88
CA PRO A 105 9.33 13.07 16.68
C PRO A 105 8.96 13.60 15.29
N GLU A 106 9.76 14.52 14.71
CA GLU A 106 9.54 15.08 13.38
C GLU A 106 9.71 14.00 12.30
N GLN A 107 10.74 13.14 12.42
CA GLN A 107 10.91 12.01 11.49
C GLN A 107 9.74 11.01 11.58
N LEU A 108 9.21 10.76 12.78
CA LEU A 108 7.99 9.96 12.94
C LEU A 108 6.78 10.64 12.27
N ALA A 109 6.64 11.96 12.43
CA ALA A 109 5.55 12.72 11.80
C ALA A 109 5.64 12.66 10.27
N GLU A 110 6.83 12.81 9.68
CA GLU A 110 7.06 12.67 8.24
C GLU A 110 6.72 11.25 7.75
N LEU A 111 7.11 10.23 8.51
CA LEU A 111 6.80 8.84 8.20
C LEU A 111 5.29 8.58 8.23
N TYR A 112 4.58 9.11 9.22
CA TYR A 112 3.13 9.05 9.32
C TYR A 112 2.47 9.83 8.19
N ASP A 113 3.02 10.97 7.80
CA ASP A 113 2.47 11.77 6.70
C ASP A 113 2.43 10.96 5.39
N VAL A 114 3.53 10.25 5.08
CA VAL A 114 3.63 9.46 3.86
C VAL A 114 2.85 8.14 3.94
N ASN A 115 2.88 7.43 5.07
CA ASN A 115 2.29 6.09 5.16
C ASN A 115 0.80 6.12 5.58
N VAL A 116 0.35 7.14 6.31
CA VAL A 116 -1.00 7.21 6.90
C VAL A 116 -1.80 8.37 6.33
N LEU A 117 -1.34 9.61 6.52
CA LEU A 117 -2.11 10.80 6.12
C LEU A 117 -2.25 10.93 4.61
N SER A 118 -1.30 10.41 3.85
CA SER A 118 -1.37 10.31 2.40
C SER A 118 -2.63 9.58 1.93
N THR A 119 -2.99 8.47 2.60
CA THR A 119 -4.18 7.70 2.24
C THR A 119 -5.45 8.52 2.47
N GLN A 120 -5.49 9.32 3.53
CA GLN A 120 -6.60 10.22 3.82
C GLN A 120 -6.74 11.31 2.76
N ARG A 121 -5.62 11.91 2.30
CA ARG A 121 -5.67 12.92 1.23
C ARG A 121 -6.28 12.36 -0.04
N VAL A 122 -5.81 11.17 -0.48
CA VAL A 122 -6.30 10.55 -1.72
C VAL A 122 -7.74 10.06 -1.57
N ASN A 123 -8.12 9.49 -0.43
CA ASN A 123 -9.51 9.11 -0.14
C ASN A 123 -10.47 10.29 -0.24
N ARG A 124 -10.10 11.45 0.30
CA ARG A 124 -10.93 12.68 0.22
C ARG A 124 -11.18 13.13 -1.21
N ALA A 125 -10.23 12.92 -2.11
CA ALA A 125 -10.36 13.28 -3.52
C ALA A 125 -11.18 12.23 -4.33
N VAL A 126 -11.03 10.94 -4.03
CA VAL A 126 -11.61 9.83 -4.84
C VAL A 126 -12.99 9.40 -4.34
N LEU A 127 -13.17 9.24 -3.02
CA LEU A 127 -14.39 8.66 -2.45
C LEU A 127 -15.68 9.42 -2.74
N PRO A 128 -15.74 10.76 -2.88
CA PRO A 128 -16.97 11.43 -3.26
C PRO A 128 -17.56 10.92 -4.58
N GLY A 129 -16.70 10.69 -5.59
CA GLY A 129 -17.11 10.12 -6.88
C GLY A 129 -17.55 8.66 -6.77
N MET A 130 -16.84 7.83 -6.02
CA MET A 130 -17.22 6.43 -5.79
C MET A 130 -18.56 6.32 -5.04
N ARG A 131 -18.76 7.11 -3.99
CA ARG A 131 -20.02 7.15 -3.23
C ARG A 131 -21.21 7.59 -4.07
N ALA A 132 -21.03 8.63 -4.90
CA ALA A 132 -22.09 9.13 -5.79
C ALA A 132 -22.56 8.05 -6.78
N ARG A 133 -21.64 7.21 -7.25
CA ARG A 133 -21.96 6.08 -8.14
C ARG A 133 -22.35 4.80 -7.39
N ARG A 134 -22.20 4.76 -6.06
CA ARG A 134 -22.38 3.56 -5.24
C ARG A 134 -21.54 2.38 -5.75
N ALA A 135 -20.34 2.65 -6.25
CA ALA A 135 -19.45 1.67 -6.85
C ALA A 135 -17.99 2.14 -6.75
N GLY A 136 -17.11 1.22 -6.42
CA GLY A 136 -15.66 1.43 -6.36
C GLY A 136 -14.97 0.33 -5.57
N LEU A 137 -13.65 0.29 -5.70
CA LEU A 137 -12.78 -0.57 -4.92
C LEU A 137 -11.62 0.25 -4.38
N VAL A 138 -11.35 0.13 -3.08
CA VAL A 138 -10.14 0.66 -2.45
C VAL A 138 -9.27 -0.51 -2.01
N VAL A 139 -8.11 -0.64 -2.63
CA VAL A 139 -7.08 -1.63 -2.27
C VAL A 139 -6.04 -0.94 -1.38
N TRP A 140 -5.72 -1.54 -0.24
CA TRP A 140 -4.74 -1.05 0.71
C TRP A 140 -3.56 -2.02 0.76
N VAL A 141 -2.40 -1.57 0.32
CA VAL A 141 -1.17 -2.36 0.45
C VAL A 141 -0.63 -2.18 1.87
N SER A 142 -1.07 -3.06 2.75
CA SER A 142 -0.67 -3.15 4.15
C SER A 142 0.74 -3.76 4.29
N SER A 143 0.98 -4.53 5.32
CA SER A 143 2.24 -5.25 5.53
C SER A 143 2.03 -6.33 6.60
N SER A 144 2.73 -7.43 6.49
CA SER A 144 2.83 -8.46 7.52
C SER A 144 3.35 -7.89 8.86
N SER A 145 4.16 -6.84 8.79
CA SER A 145 4.68 -6.09 9.95
C SER A 145 3.60 -5.55 10.91
N VAL A 146 2.34 -5.50 10.48
CA VAL A 146 1.24 -5.02 11.32
C VAL A 146 0.87 -6.03 12.40
N LYS A 147 0.98 -7.33 12.11
CA LYS A 147 0.52 -8.41 12.99
C LYS A 147 1.46 -9.61 13.06
N GLY A 148 2.52 -9.62 12.27
CA GLY A 148 3.53 -10.68 12.25
C GLY A 148 4.62 -10.49 13.29
N GLY A 149 5.75 -11.15 13.08
CA GLY A 149 6.94 -11.01 13.91
C GLY A 149 7.43 -9.56 13.99
N THR A 150 7.89 -9.14 15.16
CA THR A 150 8.32 -7.75 15.41
C THR A 150 9.83 -7.71 15.76
N PRO A 151 10.72 -7.75 14.76
CA PRO A 151 12.14 -7.58 15.00
C PRO A 151 12.47 -6.16 15.47
N PRO A 152 13.58 -5.95 16.20
CA PRO A 152 14.04 -4.62 16.57
C PRO A 152 14.41 -3.77 15.35
N TYR A 153 14.56 -2.45 15.56
CA TYR A 153 14.99 -1.45 14.59
C TYR A 153 13.99 -1.09 13.48
N LEU A 154 12.75 -1.59 13.53
CA LEU A 154 11.70 -1.31 12.57
C LEU A 154 10.46 -0.65 13.20
N ALA A 155 10.49 -0.33 14.50
CA ALA A 155 9.31 0.12 15.26
C ALA A 155 8.58 1.32 14.65
N PRO A 156 9.23 2.42 14.19
CA PRO A 156 8.51 3.54 13.60
C PRO A 156 7.74 3.16 12.34
N TYR A 157 8.33 2.33 11.47
CA TYR A 157 7.68 1.84 10.27
C TYR A 157 6.48 0.93 10.60
N PHE A 158 6.65 0.00 11.54
CA PHE A 158 5.59 -0.92 11.97
C PHE A 158 4.40 -0.14 12.54
N ALA A 159 4.66 0.88 13.37
CA ALA A 159 3.62 1.73 13.92
C ALA A 159 2.85 2.49 12.82
N ALA A 160 3.54 3.04 11.82
CA ALA A 160 2.91 3.73 10.71
C ALA A 160 2.06 2.77 9.85
N LYS A 161 2.55 1.57 9.54
CA LYS A 161 1.78 0.54 8.82
C LYS A 161 0.57 0.06 9.61
N ALA A 162 0.69 -0.11 10.92
CA ALA A 162 -0.43 -0.45 11.80
C ALA A 162 -1.50 0.65 11.80
N GLY A 163 -1.09 1.93 11.81
CA GLY A 163 -2.01 3.06 11.68
C GLY A 163 -2.79 3.05 10.36
N MET A 164 -2.11 2.78 9.25
CA MET A 164 -2.77 2.66 7.94
C MET A 164 -3.73 1.46 7.88
N ASP A 165 -3.33 0.28 8.38
CA ASP A 165 -4.20 -0.92 8.41
C ASP A 165 -5.46 -0.68 9.26
N ALA A 166 -5.32 0.01 10.40
CA ALA A 166 -6.46 0.38 11.24
C ALA A 166 -7.44 1.31 10.52
N LEU A 167 -6.94 2.28 9.72
CA LEU A 167 -7.79 3.10 8.85
C LEU A 167 -8.51 2.24 7.81
N ALA A 168 -7.81 1.33 7.14
CA ALA A 168 -8.41 0.45 6.14
C ALA A 168 -9.54 -0.40 6.72
N VAL A 169 -9.36 -0.96 7.92
CA VAL A 169 -10.37 -1.72 8.65
C VAL A 169 -11.62 -0.87 8.95
N SER A 170 -11.45 0.37 9.39
CA SER A 170 -12.57 1.28 9.68
C SER A 170 -13.29 1.69 8.41
N TYR A 171 -12.55 2.13 7.40
CA TYR A 171 -13.11 2.51 6.10
C TYR A 171 -13.94 1.40 5.45
N ALA A 172 -13.53 0.13 5.59
CA ALA A 172 -14.29 -0.99 5.05
C ALA A 172 -15.75 -1.00 5.55
N GLY A 173 -15.97 -0.78 6.84
CA GLY A 173 -17.32 -0.69 7.41
C GLY A 173 -18.06 0.59 6.98
N GLU A 174 -17.38 1.74 7.01
CA GLU A 174 -17.96 3.03 6.64
C GLU A 174 -18.40 3.10 5.17
N LEU A 175 -17.68 2.39 4.29
CA LEU A 175 -17.91 2.38 2.86
C LEU A 175 -18.92 1.31 2.39
N ALA A 176 -19.19 0.29 3.22
CA ALA A 176 -20.03 -0.85 2.86
C ALA A 176 -21.41 -0.42 2.33
N ARG A 177 -22.12 0.45 3.06
CA ARG A 177 -23.44 0.95 2.65
C ARG A 177 -23.40 1.90 1.45
N TRP A 178 -22.21 2.40 1.09
CA TRP A 178 -21.99 3.21 -0.12
C TRP A 178 -21.70 2.36 -1.34
N GLY A 179 -21.64 1.04 -1.19
CA GLY A 179 -21.34 0.16 -2.30
C GLY A 179 -19.88 0.17 -2.74
N VAL A 180 -18.98 0.71 -1.93
CA VAL A 180 -17.54 0.75 -2.20
C VAL A 180 -16.85 -0.37 -1.43
N GLU A 181 -16.15 -1.24 -2.16
CA GLU A 181 -15.45 -2.40 -1.60
C GLU A 181 -14.06 -2.02 -1.06
N THR A 182 -13.59 -2.79 -0.12
CA THR A 182 -12.24 -2.67 0.45
C THR A 182 -11.54 -4.02 0.40
N SER A 183 -10.31 -4.03 -0.11
CA SER A 183 -9.40 -5.16 -0.03
C SER A 183 -8.09 -4.74 0.62
N ILE A 184 -7.68 -5.45 1.67
CA ILE A 184 -6.41 -5.24 2.38
C ILE A 184 -5.44 -6.32 1.93
N VAL A 185 -4.45 -5.93 1.15
CA VAL A 185 -3.37 -6.81 0.68
C VAL A 185 -2.22 -6.71 1.66
N VAL A 186 -1.76 -7.83 2.18
CA VAL A 186 -0.76 -7.92 3.24
C VAL A 186 0.50 -8.62 2.69
N PRO A 187 1.44 -7.87 2.10
CA PRO A 187 2.72 -8.44 1.70
C PRO A 187 3.58 -8.80 2.90
N GLY A 188 4.26 -9.93 2.80
CA GLY A 188 5.37 -10.29 3.67
C GLY A 188 6.70 -9.73 3.21
N SER A 189 7.79 -10.40 3.59
CA SER A 189 9.14 -10.05 3.19
C SER A 189 9.48 -10.64 1.83
N PHE A 190 10.03 -9.81 0.93
CA PHE A 190 10.53 -10.20 -0.38
C PHE A 190 11.97 -9.77 -0.56
N THR A 191 12.80 -10.64 -1.12
CA THR A 191 14.23 -10.40 -1.35
C THR A 191 14.52 -9.89 -2.76
N SER A 192 13.57 -10.03 -3.69
CA SER A 192 13.68 -9.58 -5.08
C SER A 192 12.49 -8.71 -5.49
N GLY A 193 12.66 -7.88 -6.51
CA GLY A 193 11.59 -7.03 -7.08
C GLY A 193 11.22 -5.79 -6.25
N THR A 194 11.82 -5.60 -5.08
CA THR A 194 11.64 -4.43 -4.22
C THR A 194 12.98 -3.94 -3.66
N SER A 195 13.07 -2.63 -3.42
CA SER A 195 14.27 -1.98 -2.87
C SER A 195 13.99 -1.28 -1.53
N HIS A 196 12.97 -1.73 -0.80
CA HIS A 196 12.53 -1.09 0.44
C HIS A 196 13.65 -0.90 1.46
N PHE A 197 14.42 -1.96 1.75
CA PHE A 197 15.54 -1.89 2.70
C PHE A 197 16.68 -1.03 2.18
N ALA A 198 17.00 -1.10 0.89
CA ALA A 198 18.08 -0.32 0.28
C ALA A 198 17.82 1.19 0.31
N HIS A 199 16.56 1.61 0.34
CA HIS A 199 16.15 3.02 0.37
C HIS A 199 15.52 3.43 1.71
N ALA A 200 15.67 2.61 2.76
CA ALA A 200 15.14 2.93 4.08
C ALA A 200 15.83 4.18 4.66
N GLY A 201 15.02 5.08 5.21
CA GLY A 201 15.51 6.24 5.95
C GLY A 201 16.24 5.81 7.23
N ARG A 202 17.16 6.67 7.70
CA ARG A 202 17.94 6.45 8.91
C ARG A 202 17.59 7.48 9.99
N PRO A 203 17.85 7.16 11.28
CA PRO A 203 17.60 8.11 12.34
C PRO A 203 18.51 9.34 12.24
N ALA A 204 18.05 10.46 12.75
CA ALA A 204 18.82 11.71 12.77
C ALA A 204 19.69 11.85 14.00
N ASP A 205 19.36 11.20 15.12
CA ASP A 205 20.20 11.21 16.34
C ASP A 205 21.28 10.12 16.26
N HIS A 206 22.41 10.51 15.67
CA HIS A 206 23.57 9.61 15.55
C HIS A 206 24.23 9.30 16.91
N THR A 207 23.99 10.12 17.95
CA THR A 207 24.54 9.85 19.30
C THR A 207 23.77 8.69 19.94
N ALA A 208 22.45 8.72 19.88
CA ALA A 208 21.64 7.59 20.33
C ALA A 208 21.90 6.34 19.47
N GLU A 209 21.99 6.46 18.13
CA GLU A 209 22.32 5.34 17.26
C GLU A 209 23.65 4.68 17.64
N ALA A 210 24.71 5.46 17.91
CA ALA A 210 26.01 4.95 18.31
C ALA A 210 25.98 4.25 19.67
N ALA A 211 25.17 4.71 20.64
CA ALA A 211 25.02 4.07 21.93
C ALA A 211 24.37 2.67 21.80
N TYR A 212 23.44 2.50 20.88
CA TYR A 212 22.88 1.18 20.58
C TYR A 212 23.90 0.27 19.92
N GLU A 213 24.73 0.78 19.00
CA GLU A 213 25.77 -0.01 18.34
C GLU A 213 26.84 -0.50 19.33
N GLU A 214 27.14 0.25 20.38
CA GLU A 214 28.06 -0.18 21.44
C GLU A 214 27.63 -1.48 22.15
N HIS A 215 26.31 -1.64 22.40
CA HIS A 215 25.72 -2.79 23.06
C HIS A 215 25.22 -3.90 22.14
N TYR A 216 24.88 -3.54 20.91
CA TYR A 216 24.24 -4.41 19.91
C TYR A 216 25.00 -4.42 18.59
N ALA A 217 26.35 -4.44 18.69
CA ALA A 217 27.23 -4.38 17.51
C ALA A 217 26.78 -5.33 16.39
N GLY A 218 26.49 -4.78 15.22
CA GLY A 218 26.07 -5.52 14.04
C GLY A 218 24.67 -6.16 14.12
N LEU A 219 23.86 -5.87 15.15
CA LEU A 219 22.52 -6.46 15.27
C LEU A 219 21.60 -6.04 14.14
N MET A 220 21.72 -4.80 13.65
CA MET A 220 20.88 -4.31 12.54
C MET A 220 21.13 -5.11 11.26
N ASP A 221 22.39 -5.40 10.94
CA ASP A 221 22.76 -6.21 9.78
C ASP A 221 22.29 -7.67 9.97
N GLN A 222 22.42 -8.21 11.18
CA GLN A 222 21.89 -9.53 11.50
C GLN A 222 20.36 -9.61 11.35
N VAL A 223 19.61 -8.58 11.76
CA VAL A 223 18.15 -8.51 11.57
C VAL A 223 17.81 -8.52 10.10
N ALA A 224 18.48 -7.68 9.28
CA ALA A 224 18.26 -7.63 7.86
C ALA A 224 18.56 -8.97 7.17
N GLU A 225 19.70 -9.59 7.50
CA GLU A 225 20.10 -10.89 6.97
C GLU A 225 19.11 -12.01 7.35
N LYS A 226 18.70 -12.06 8.62
CA LYS A 226 17.79 -13.10 9.11
C LYS A 226 16.38 -12.94 8.53
N LEU A 227 15.89 -11.70 8.37
CA LEU A 227 14.61 -11.46 7.72
C LEU A 227 14.65 -11.83 6.23
N ALA A 228 15.76 -11.52 5.55
CA ALA A 228 15.92 -11.92 4.15
C ALA A 228 15.98 -13.44 4.00
N ALA A 229 16.60 -14.14 4.94
CA ALA A 229 16.71 -15.61 4.94
C ALA A 229 15.37 -16.34 5.21
N LEU A 230 14.35 -15.66 5.74
CA LEU A 230 13.01 -16.23 5.88
C LEU A 230 12.28 -16.37 4.56
N ALA A 231 12.56 -15.49 3.60
CA ALA A 231 11.93 -15.57 2.28
C ALA A 231 12.52 -16.75 1.51
N PRO A 232 11.69 -17.68 0.98
CA PRO A 232 12.19 -18.81 0.20
C PRO A 232 12.88 -18.32 -1.08
N GLU A 233 13.79 -19.15 -1.59
CA GLU A 233 14.46 -18.88 -2.87
C GLU A 233 13.40 -18.74 -3.99
N GLY A 234 13.49 -17.66 -4.76
CA GLY A 234 12.53 -17.38 -5.85
C GLY A 234 11.26 -16.64 -5.41
N ALA A 235 11.13 -16.21 -4.16
CA ALA A 235 10.05 -15.34 -3.75
C ALA A 235 10.17 -13.98 -4.45
N ASP A 236 9.30 -13.74 -5.45
CA ASP A 236 9.29 -12.55 -6.27
C ASP A 236 8.16 -11.60 -5.89
N ALA A 237 8.45 -10.31 -5.88
CA ALA A 237 7.48 -9.26 -5.56
C ALA A 237 6.31 -9.20 -6.57
N SER A 238 6.42 -9.81 -7.75
CA SER A 238 5.33 -9.95 -8.71
C SER A 238 4.12 -10.69 -8.13
N LEU A 239 4.32 -11.62 -7.19
CA LEU A 239 3.22 -12.31 -6.50
C LEU A 239 2.21 -11.34 -5.88
N VAL A 240 2.69 -10.21 -5.35
CA VAL A 240 1.82 -9.16 -4.78
C VAL A 240 1.06 -8.43 -5.88
N SER A 241 1.74 -8.06 -6.97
CA SER A 241 1.13 -7.35 -8.09
C SER A 241 0.12 -8.21 -8.83
N ASP A 242 0.40 -9.49 -9.02
CA ASP A 242 -0.48 -10.44 -9.67
C ASP A 242 -1.75 -10.67 -8.84
N GLU A 243 -1.62 -10.76 -7.53
CA GLU A 243 -2.77 -10.88 -6.64
C GLU A 243 -3.62 -9.60 -6.62
N ILE A 244 -3.00 -8.41 -6.64
CA ILE A 244 -3.76 -7.15 -6.77
C ILE A 244 -4.49 -7.11 -8.11
N ALA A 245 -3.85 -7.47 -9.21
CA ALA A 245 -4.49 -7.53 -10.53
C ALA A 245 -5.66 -8.54 -10.53
N ARG A 246 -5.47 -9.71 -9.90
CA ARG A 246 -6.56 -10.70 -9.72
C ARG A 246 -7.74 -10.11 -8.94
N ILE A 247 -7.49 -9.41 -7.81
CA ILE A 247 -8.54 -8.77 -7.01
C ILE A 247 -9.29 -7.71 -7.82
N VAL A 248 -8.58 -6.89 -8.59
CA VAL A 248 -9.18 -5.85 -9.44
C VAL A 248 -10.10 -6.46 -10.49
N ALA A 249 -9.70 -7.60 -11.09
CA ALA A 249 -10.47 -8.30 -12.11
C ALA A 249 -11.70 -9.07 -11.57
N LEU A 250 -11.76 -9.36 -10.28
CA LEU A 250 -12.91 -10.06 -9.69
C LEU A 250 -14.19 -9.24 -9.79
N PRO A 251 -15.35 -9.92 -10.01
CA PRO A 251 -16.65 -9.28 -9.95
C PRO A 251 -16.89 -8.60 -8.59
N ARG A 252 -17.73 -7.58 -8.61
CA ARG A 252 -18.20 -6.94 -7.39
C ARG A 252 -18.88 -7.96 -6.47
N GLY A 253 -18.55 -7.94 -5.18
CA GLY A 253 -19.04 -8.87 -4.17
C GLY A 253 -18.22 -10.15 -4.00
N GLU A 254 -17.27 -10.41 -4.91
CA GLU A 254 -16.37 -11.58 -4.84
C GLU A 254 -14.96 -11.22 -4.38
N ARG A 255 -14.67 -9.94 -4.17
CA ARG A 255 -13.36 -9.45 -3.78
C ARG A 255 -13.07 -9.76 -2.32
N PRO A 256 -11.90 -10.35 -2.00
CA PRO A 256 -11.56 -10.70 -0.63
C PRO A 256 -11.34 -9.43 0.22
N TYR A 257 -11.81 -9.46 1.46
CA TYR A 257 -11.57 -8.38 2.41
C TYR A 257 -10.09 -8.25 2.80
N ARG A 258 -9.39 -9.39 3.00
CA ARG A 258 -7.97 -9.44 3.31
C ARG A 258 -7.29 -10.61 2.62
N VAL A 259 -6.09 -10.39 2.11
CA VAL A 259 -5.25 -11.42 1.51
C VAL A 259 -3.81 -11.26 1.96
N HIS A 260 -3.21 -12.35 2.39
CA HIS A 260 -1.80 -12.42 2.74
C HIS A 260 -1.00 -12.98 1.56
N ILE A 261 0.09 -12.29 1.20
CA ILE A 261 1.10 -12.77 0.26
C ILE A 261 2.42 -12.72 1.00
N ASP A 262 2.64 -13.70 1.85
CA ASP A 262 3.79 -13.78 2.74
C ASP A 262 4.52 -15.12 2.59
N PRO A 263 5.47 -15.21 1.65
CA PRO A 263 6.25 -16.43 1.47
C PRO A 263 7.11 -16.81 2.68
N ALA A 264 7.38 -15.85 3.58
CA ALA A 264 8.19 -16.08 4.77
C ALA A 264 7.39 -16.64 5.94
N ASP A 265 6.05 -16.58 5.88
CA ASP A 265 5.11 -17.05 6.92
C ASP A 265 5.50 -16.53 8.33
N ASP A 266 5.51 -15.21 8.48
CA ASP A 266 5.90 -14.54 9.72
C ASP A 266 4.81 -14.58 10.82
N GLY A 267 3.72 -15.31 10.61
CA GLY A 267 2.59 -15.46 11.53
C GLY A 267 1.52 -14.38 11.39
N SER A 268 1.68 -13.43 10.49
CA SER A 268 0.73 -12.31 10.32
C SER A 268 -0.65 -12.77 9.86
N ALA A 269 -0.74 -13.84 9.09
CA ALA A 269 -2.00 -14.42 8.62
C ALA A 269 -2.82 -14.96 9.79
N GLU A 270 -2.21 -15.76 10.69
CA GLU A 270 -2.87 -16.32 11.86
C GLU A 270 -3.47 -15.23 12.77
N VAL A 271 -2.68 -14.20 13.07
CA VAL A 271 -3.14 -13.08 13.91
C VAL A 271 -4.24 -12.27 13.22
N SER A 272 -4.15 -12.07 11.92
CA SER A 272 -5.19 -11.42 11.13
C SER A 272 -6.50 -12.19 11.15
N ASP A 273 -6.47 -13.51 11.00
CA ASP A 273 -7.65 -14.37 11.02
C ASP A 273 -8.39 -14.27 12.35
N VAL A 274 -7.64 -14.26 13.46
CA VAL A 274 -8.21 -14.04 14.80
C VAL A 274 -8.84 -12.65 14.91
N ALA A 275 -8.12 -11.60 14.49
CA ALA A 275 -8.60 -10.22 14.56
C ALA A 275 -9.87 -10.00 13.71
N ASP A 276 -9.89 -10.53 12.48
CA ASP A 276 -11.01 -10.39 11.56
C ASP A 276 -12.23 -11.23 12.03
N ARG A 277 -11.99 -12.38 12.65
CA ARG A 277 -13.06 -13.17 13.32
C ARG A 277 -13.67 -12.41 14.50
N VAL A 278 -12.83 -11.81 15.36
CA VAL A 278 -13.29 -11.00 16.50
C VAL A 278 -14.07 -9.79 16.01
N ARG A 279 -13.61 -9.11 14.96
CA ARG A 279 -14.32 -8.00 14.34
C ARG A 279 -15.70 -8.42 13.84
N ARG A 280 -15.82 -9.54 13.12
CA ARG A 280 -17.10 -10.07 12.65
C ARG A 280 -18.04 -10.35 13.81
N ALA A 281 -17.60 -11.09 14.82
CA ALA A 281 -18.41 -11.42 16.00
C ALA A 281 -18.85 -10.17 16.78
N PHE A 282 -17.99 -9.14 16.85
CA PHE A 282 -18.34 -7.88 17.50
C PHE A 282 -19.43 -7.12 16.73
N LEU A 283 -19.28 -6.96 15.41
CA LEU A 283 -20.27 -6.27 14.59
C LEU A 283 -21.61 -6.98 14.57
N ASP A 284 -21.61 -8.32 14.54
CA ASP A 284 -22.83 -9.12 14.68
C ASP A 284 -23.52 -8.87 16.03
N ARG A 285 -22.77 -8.94 17.12
CA ARG A 285 -23.30 -8.74 18.49
C ARG A 285 -23.91 -7.35 18.70
N VAL A 286 -23.39 -6.32 18.03
CA VAL A 286 -23.92 -4.93 18.15
C VAL A 286 -24.95 -4.59 17.07
N GLY A 287 -25.36 -5.57 16.25
CA GLY A 287 -26.38 -5.38 15.23
C GLY A 287 -25.92 -4.62 13.98
N LEU A 288 -24.62 -4.65 13.69
CA LEU A 288 -23.99 -3.97 12.54
C LEU A 288 -23.33 -4.95 11.54
N ALA A 289 -23.82 -6.19 11.47
CA ALA A 289 -23.28 -7.22 10.60
C ALA A 289 -23.36 -6.85 9.10
N ASP A 290 -24.29 -5.98 8.71
CA ASP A 290 -24.42 -5.45 7.35
C ASP A 290 -23.20 -4.65 6.89
N LEU A 291 -22.39 -4.13 7.82
CA LEU A 291 -21.13 -3.42 7.49
C LEU A 291 -19.98 -4.37 7.12
N LEU A 292 -20.21 -5.68 7.19
CA LEU A 292 -19.23 -6.70 6.76
C LEU A 292 -19.30 -7.00 5.26
N THR A 293 -20.39 -6.63 4.62
CA THR A 293 -20.64 -6.89 3.20
C THR A 293 -21.08 -5.61 2.49
N VAL A 294 -20.65 -5.48 1.25
CA VAL A 294 -21.03 -4.31 0.45
C VAL A 294 -22.45 -4.48 -0.08
N THR A 295 -23.29 -3.51 0.21
CA THR A 295 -24.66 -3.48 -0.34
C THR A 295 -24.63 -2.97 -1.79
N PRO A 296 -25.28 -3.66 -2.74
CA PRO A 296 -25.37 -3.23 -4.14
C PRO A 296 -25.97 -1.84 -4.34
#